data_b8577dfda3dc4139d5ec2d60c4adbf3f
#
_entry.id   b8577dfda3dc4139d5ec2d60c4adbf3f
#
_cell.length_a   1.000
_cell.length_b   1.000
_cell.length_c   1.000
_cell.angle_alpha   90.00
_cell.angle_beta   90.00
_cell.angle_gamma   90.00
#
_symmetry.space_group_name_H-M   'P 1'
#
loop_
_entity.id
_entity.type
_entity.pdbx_description
1 polymer ?
#
loop_
_entity_poly.entity_id
_entity_poly.type
_entity_poly.pdbx_seq_one_letter_code
_entity_poly.pdbx_strand_id
1 'polypeptide(L)'
;MNEQFSRTAQLIGEENVKKLFSKHVIVFGCGGVGGFVVEALARSGIGKSSLVDNDSVNISNINRQIIALHSTVGKQKVDVLKNRILDINSDCQVFTYNTFFLPENSHSFDFSQYDYVVDAVDTVTAKIEI
;
A
#
# COMPACT_ATOMS: atom_id res chain seq x y z
N MET A 1 21.41 11.65 -0.32
CA MET A 1 20.34 10.71 0.00
C MET A 1 19.80 11.00 1.40
N ASN A 2 18.51 10.78 1.61
CA ASN A 2 17.89 10.98 2.92
C ASN A 2 18.47 9.98 3.94
N GLU A 3 18.86 10.48 5.11
CA GLU A 3 19.42 9.66 6.18
C GLU A 3 18.49 8.52 6.61
N GLN A 4 17.18 8.72 6.47
CA GLN A 4 16.16 7.71 6.79
C GLN A 4 16.42 6.37 6.10
N PHE A 5 17.00 6.39 4.91
CA PHE A 5 17.23 5.20 4.10
C PHE A 5 18.70 4.77 4.09
N SER A 6 19.53 5.35 4.94
CA SER A 6 20.99 5.07 4.93
C SER A 6 21.32 3.61 5.23
N ARG A 7 20.60 2.98 6.13
CA ARG A 7 20.84 1.57 6.46
C ARG A 7 20.38 0.63 5.37
N THR A 8 19.27 0.96 4.70
CA THR A 8 18.83 0.23 3.52
C THR A 8 19.89 0.33 2.43
N ALA A 9 20.47 1.52 2.23
CA ALA A 9 21.53 1.73 1.26
C ALA A 9 22.79 0.92 1.56
N GLN A 10 23.12 0.70 2.85
CA GLN A 10 24.24 -0.16 3.23
C GLN A 10 24.03 -1.61 2.76
N LEU A 11 22.77 -2.04 2.70
CA LEU A 11 22.44 -3.41 2.32
C LEU A 11 22.34 -3.61 0.82
N ILE A 12 21.65 -2.71 0.11
CA ILE A 12 21.34 -2.87 -1.30
C ILE A 12 22.03 -1.87 -2.23
N GLY A 13 22.73 -0.87 -1.67
CA GLY A 13 23.40 0.19 -2.42
C GLY A 13 22.52 1.40 -2.69
N GLU A 14 23.16 2.57 -2.82
CA GLU A 14 22.45 3.84 -3.05
C GLU A 14 21.69 3.85 -4.37
N GLU A 15 22.24 3.25 -5.42
CA GLU A 15 21.57 3.21 -6.73
C GLU A 15 20.26 2.45 -6.67
N ASN A 16 20.21 1.33 -5.93
CA ASN A 16 18.99 0.57 -5.78
C ASN A 16 17.96 1.29 -4.93
N VAL A 17 18.38 2.02 -3.90
CA VAL A 17 17.48 2.88 -3.12
C VAL A 17 16.88 3.95 -4.02
N LYS A 18 17.68 4.60 -4.87
CA LYS A 18 17.18 5.60 -5.82
C LYS A 18 16.19 5.00 -6.81
N LYS A 19 16.43 3.76 -7.27
CA LYS A 19 15.49 3.06 -8.14
C LYS A 19 14.13 2.87 -7.46
N LEU A 20 14.10 2.52 -6.18
CA LEU A 20 12.86 2.37 -5.44
C LEU A 20 12.07 3.68 -5.38
N PHE A 21 12.75 4.82 -5.27
CA PHE A 21 12.09 6.13 -5.27
C PHE A 21 11.35 6.42 -6.57
N SER A 22 11.72 5.77 -7.67
CA SER A 22 11.08 5.95 -8.97
C SER A 22 9.97 4.94 -9.26
N LYS A 23 9.74 3.98 -8.36
CA LYS A 23 8.80 2.89 -8.60
C LYS A 23 7.41 3.20 -8.07
N HIS A 24 6.42 2.64 -8.75
CA HIS A 24 5.00 2.76 -8.40
C HIS A 24 4.43 1.36 -8.19
N VAL A 25 3.96 1.08 -6.99
CA VAL A 25 3.35 -0.20 -6.63
C VAL A 25 1.88 0.02 -6.34
N ILE A 26 1.02 -0.83 -6.90
CA ILE A 26 -0.40 -0.86 -6.55
C ILE A 26 -0.69 -2.08 -5.67
N VAL A 27 -1.44 -1.85 -4.60
CA VAL A 27 -1.80 -2.90 -3.63
C VAL A 27 -3.31 -3.03 -3.60
N PHE A 28 -3.79 -4.20 -3.95
CA PHE A 28 -5.21 -4.55 -3.85
C PHE A 28 -5.43 -5.30 -2.55
N GLY A 29 -6.24 -4.72 -1.66
CA GLY A 29 -6.51 -5.26 -0.34
C GLY A 29 -5.59 -4.67 0.73
N CYS A 30 -6.17 -3.93 1.67
CA CYS A 30 -5.44 -3.21 2.72
C CYS A 30 -5.71 -3.79 4.11
N GLY A 31 -5.92 -5.11 4.18
CA GLY A 31 -6.20 -5.81 5.43
C GLY A 31 -4.94 -6.36 6.10
N GLY A 32 -5.04 -7.61 6.57
CA GLY A 32 -3.97 -8.25 7.36
C GLY A 32 -2.65 -8.37 6.61
N VAL A 33 -2.67 -8.85 5.37
CA VAL A 33 -1.46 -8.99 4.55
C VAL A 33 -1.11 -7.66 3.89
N GLY A 34 -2.07 -7.02 3.22
CA GLY A 34 -1.84 -5.80 2.46
C GLY A 34 -1.33 -4.65 3.30
N GLY A 35 -1.82 -4.50 4.53
CA GLY A 35 -1.36 -3.45 5.44
C GLY A 35 0.12 -3.57 5.76
N PHE A 36 0.60 -4.76 6.07
CA PHE A 36 2.03 -4.99 6.34
C PHE A 36 2.88 -4.82 5.09
N VAL A 37 2.38 -5.22 3.92
CA VAL A 37 3.09 -5.00 2.65
C VAL A 37 3.29 -3.50 2.39
N VAL A 38 2.24 -2.72 2.55
CA VAL A 38 2.28 -1.26 2.36
C VAL A 38 3.28 -0.63 3.33
N GLU A 39 3.27 -1.04 4.58
CA GLU A 39 4.22 -0.56 5.58
C GLU A 39 5.67 -0.84 5.16
N ALA A 40 5.96 -2.07 4.77
CA ALA A 40 7.30 -2.47 4.34
C ALA A 40 7.77 -1.67 3.12
N LEU A 41 6.89 -1.46 2.14
CA LEU A 41 7.20 -0.68 0.95
C LEU A 41 7.49 0.78 1.29
N ALA A 42 6.69 1.39 2.17
CA ALA A 42 6.91 2.77 2.60
C ALA A 42 8.27 2.93 3.30
N ARG A 43 8.61 2.01 4.18
CA ARG A 43 9.89 2.03 4.90
C ARG A 43 11.08 1.73 4.01
N SER A 44 10.84 1.07 2.88
CA SER A 44 11.88 0.81 1.87
C SER A 44 12.11 1.96 0.90
N GLY A 45 11.23 2.96 0.88
CA GLY A 45 11.41 4.15 0.06
C GLY A 45 10.72 4.09 -1.30
N ILE A 46 9.68 3.29 -1.45
CA ILE A 46 8.88 3.30 -2.68
C ILE A 46 8.33 4.71 -2.93
N GLY A 47 8.51 5.22 -4.14
CA GLY A 47 8.16 6.61 -4.47
C GLY A 47 6.69 6.86 -4.68
N LYS A 48 5.94 5.87 -5.17
CA LYS A 48 4.49 5.97 -5.39
C LYS A 48 3.80 4.69 -4.95
N SER A 49 2.69 4.85 -4.23
CA SER A 49 1.83 3.74 -3.79
C SER A 49 0.39 4.03 -4.15
N SER A 50 -0.26 3.08 -4.80
CA SER A 50 -1.70 3.11 -5.04
C SER A 50 -2.37 2.05 -4.17
N LEU A 51 -3.40 2.44 -3.44
CA LEU A 51 -4.07 1.59 -2.45
C LEU A 51 -5.52 1.41 -2.87
N VAL A 52 -5.96 0.15 -2.98
CA VAL A 52 -7.32 -0.19 -3.39
C VAL A 52 -7.98 -1.04 -2.32
N ASP A 53 -9.02 -0.51 -1.70
CA ASP A 53 -9.85 -1.21 -0.71
C ASP A 53 -11.11 -0.39 -0.48
N ASN A 54 -12.24 -1.04 -0.21
CA ASN A 54 -13.50 -0.36 0.06
C ASN A 54 -13.94 -0.44 1.51
N ASP A 55 -13.18 -1.14 2.38
CA ASP A 55 -13.58 -1.36 3.75
C ASP A 55 -13.20 -0.20 4.66
N SER A 56 -13.98 -0.07 5.74
CA SER A 56 -13.61 0.73 6.90
C SER A 56 -12.97 -0.16 7.96
N VAL A 57 -12.16 0.45 8.82
CA VAL A 57 -11.53 -0.25 9.94
C VAL A 57 -12.61 -0.70 10.93
N ASN A 58 -12.58 -1.97 11.27
CA ASN A 58 -13.49 -2.57 12.26
C ASN A 58 -12.70 -2.95 13.50
N ILE A 59 -13.35 -2.91 14.65
CA ILE A 59 -12.71 -3.26 15.92
C ILE A 59 -12.14 -4.70 15.90
N SER A 60 -12.80 -5.61 15.18
CA SER A 60 -12.33 -6.99 15.02
C SER A 60 -11.04 -7.13 14.22
N ASN A 61 -10.62 -6.06 13.53
CA ASN A 61 -9.36 -6.06 12.77
C ASN A 61 -8.14 -5.85 13.66
N ILE A 62 -8.33 -5.37 14.89
CA ILE A 62 -7.22 -4.95 15.77
C ILE A 62 -6.25 -6.11 16.05
N ASN A 63 -6.76 -7.33 16.11
CA ASN A 63 -5.93 -8.48 16.46
C ASN A 63 -4.85 -8.81 15.43
N ARG A 64 -4.97 -8.33 14.18
CA ARG A 64 -4.05 -8.75 13.09
C ARG A 64 -3.77 -7.72 12.02
N GLN A 65 -4.47 -6.59 11.98
CA GLN A 65 -4.25 -5.57 10.95
C GLN A 65 -3.51 -4.37 11.53
N ILE A 66 -2.38 -4.01 10.92
CA ILE A 66 -1.51 -2.95 11.43
C ILE A 66 -2.20 -1.59 11.47
N ILE A 67 -3.18 -1.37 10.59
CA ILE A 67 -3.94 -0.13 10.51
C ILE A 67 -5.02 0.00 11.58
N ALA A 68 -5.36 -1.12 12.23
CA ALA A 68 -6.52 -1.17 13.12
C ALA A 68 -6.09 -0.87 14.55
N LEU A 69 -6.46 0.31 15.00
CA LEU A 69 -6.28 0.81 16.36
C LEU A 69 -7.62 1.36 16.83
N HIS A 70 -7.80 1.51 18.14
CA HIS A 70 -9.02 2.14 18.66
C HIS A 70 -9.25 3.52 18.03
N SER A 71 -8.18 4.27 17.79
CA SER A 71 -8.25 5.60 17.18
C SER A 71 -8.61 5.58 15.70
N THR A 72 -8.48 4.45 14.99
CA THR A 72 -8.76 4.37 13.56
C THR A 72 -10.06 3.64 13.23
N VAL A 73 -10.71 3.00 14.18
CA VAL A 73 -11.98 2.32 13.95
C VAL A 73 -13.00 3.27 13.32
N GLY A 74 -13.67 2.80 12.27
CA GLY A 74 -14.65 3.58 11.51
C GLY A 74 -14.08 4.38 10.34
N LYS A 75 -12.77 4.55 10.27
CA LYS A 75 -12.11 5.25 9.15
C LYS A 75 -11.89 4.29 7.99
N GLN A 76 -11.81 4.83 6.77
CA GLN A 76 -11.53 4.02 5.59
C GLN A 76 -10.09 3.52 5.64
N LYS A 77 -9.89 2.24 5.34
CA LYS A 77 -8.56 1.62 5.41
C LYS A 77 -7.55 2.30 4.52
N VAL A 78 -7.94 2.69 3.29
CA VAL A 78 -7.01 3.37 2.38
C VAL A 78 -6.57 4.72 2.92
N ASP A 79 -7.43 5.45 3.61
CA ASP A 79 -7.10 6.75 4.20
C ASP A 79 -6.17 6.59 5.40
N VAL A 80 -6.41 5.60 6.24
CA VAL A 80 -5.55 5.30 7.38
C VAL A 80 -4.14 4.94 6.91
N LEU A 81 -4.04 4.10 5.88
CA LEU A 81 -2.75 3.72 5.31
C LEU A 81 -2.05 4.90 4.64
N LYS A 82 -2.78 5.75 3.92
CA LYS A 82 -2.18 6.95 3.33
C LYS A 82 -1.52 7.82 4.39
N ASN A 83 -2.22 8.09 5.48
CA ASN A 83 -1.68 8.91 6.56
C ASN A 83 -0.45 8.25 7.19
N ARG A 84 -0.48 6.93 7.34
CA ARG A 84 0.64 6.19 7.89
C ARG A 84 1.86 6.22 6.96
N ILE A 85 1.66 6.05 5.65
CA ILE A 85 2.74 6.14 4.66
C ILE A 85 3.40 7.51 4.72
N LEU A 86 2.61 8.57 4.73
CA LEU A 86 3.12 9.95 4.73
C LEU A 86 3.87 10.29 6.02
N ASP A 87 3.53 9.65 7.12
CA ASP A 87 4.26 9.80 8.38
C ASP A 87 5.57 9.00 8.39
N ILE A 88 5.67 7.96 7.59
CA ILE A 88 6.90 7.18 7.40
C ILE A 88 7.80 7.81 6.34
N ASN A 89 7.22 8.20 5.21
CA ASN A 89 7.94 8.75 4.07
C ASN A 89 7.12 9.88 3.45
N SER A 90 7.40 11.11 3.86
CA SER A 90 6.64 12.29 3.43
C SER A 90 6.78 12.59 1.94
N ASP A 91 7.81 12.06 1.28
CA ASP A 91 8.04 12.26 -0.16
C ASP A 91 7.25 11.27 -1.03
N CYS A 92 6.65 10.24 -0.44
CA CYS A 92 5.87 9.27 -1.18
C CYS A 92 4.58 9.90 -1.70
N GLN A 93 4.26 9.64 -2.97
CA GLN A 93 2.97 10.01 -3.55
C GLN A 93 2.00 8.85 -3.34
N VAL A 94 0.88 9.10 -2.68
CA VAL A 94 -0.09 8.08 -2.33
C VAL A 94 -1.41 8.35 -3.03
N PHE A 95 -1.89 7.38 -3.78
CA PHE A 95 -3.17 7.43 -4.47
C PHE A 95 -4.11 6.41 -3.83
N THR A 96 -5.28 6.86 -3.41
CA THR A 96 -6.27 6.01 -2.73
C THR A 96 -7.49 5.80 -3.61
N TYR A 97 -7.95 4.56 -3.66
CA TYR A 97 -9.15 4.17 -4.39
C TYR A 97 -10.06 3.42 -3.42
N ASN A 98 -11.09 4.11 -2.94
CA ASN A 98 -12.07 3.53 -2.03
C ASN A 98 -13.09 2.73 -2.84
N THR A 99 -12.63 1.60 -3.36
CA THR A 99 -13.45 0.73 -4.19
C THR A 99 -13.00 -0.72 -4.03
N PHE A 100 -13.86 -1.63 -4.41
CA PHE A 100 -13.53 -3.05 -4.46
C PHE A 100 -13.13 -3.41 -5.89
N PHE A 101 -12.04 -4.20 -6.04
CA PHE A 101 -11.60 -4.64 -7.36
C PHE A 101 -12.44 -5.84 -7.81
N LEU A 102 -13.24 -5.63 -8.85
CA LEU A 102 -14.15 -6.62 -9.42
C LEU A 102 -14.03 -6.61 -10.95
N PRO A 103 -14.51 -7.65 -11.65
CA PRO A 103 -14.51 -7.63 -13.11
C PRO A 103 -15.20 -6.41 -13.70
N GLU A 104 -16.24 -5.90 -13.04
CA GLU A 104 -17.02 -4.75 -13.51
C GLU A 104 -16.18 -3.46 -13.56
N ASN A 105 -15.16 -3.33 -12.72
CA ASN A 105 -14.35 -2.11 -12.64
C ASN A 105 -12.87 -2.33 -12.93
N SER A 106 -12.47 -3.54 -13.34
CA SER A 106 -11.08 -3.86 -13.60
C SER A 106 -10.47 -2.98 -14.71
N HIS A 107 -11.28 -2.56 -15.68
CA HIS A 107 -10.83 -1.72 -16.78
C HIS A 107 -10.51 -0.29 -16.35
N SER A 108 -10.94 0.16 -15.16
CA SER A 108 -10.57 1.47 -14.65
C SER A 108 -9.13 1.54 -14.13
N PHE A 109 -8.44 0.39 -14.06
CA PHE A 109 -7.04 0.31 -13.67
C PHE A 109 -6.18 -0.07 -14.87
N ASP A 110 -5.24 0.80 -15.21
CA ASP A 110 -4.26 0.54 -16.27
C ASP A 110 -2.97 0.00 -15.61
N PHE A 111 -2.80 -1.31 -15.64
CA PHE A 111 -1.68 -1.97 -14.99
C PHE A 111 -0.32 -1.61 -15.60
N SER A 112 -0.30 -1.07 -16.82
CA SER A 112 0.95 -0.62 -17.44
C SER A 112 1.59 0.58 -16.72
N GLN A 113 0.80 1.29 -15.89
CA GLN A 113 1.30 2.43 -15.12
C GLN A 113 2.06 2.03 -13.85
N TYR A 114 2.01 0.75 -13.48
CA TYR A 114 2.58 0.26 -12.24
C TYR A 114 3.76 -0.65 -12.50
N ASP A 115 4.80 -0.52 -11.67
CA ASP A 115 5.98 -1.39 -11.75
C ASP A 115 5.73 -2.75 -11.11
N TYR A 116 4.81 -2.81 -10.15
CA TYR A 116 4.48 -4.04 -9.45
C TYR A 116 3.04 -4.00 -8.95
N VAL A 117 2.39 -5.17 -8.98
CA VAL A 117 1.02 -5.35 -8.51
C VAL A 117 1.02 -6.34 -7.36
N VAL A 118 0.46 -5.95 -6.23
CA VAL A 118 0.33 -6.82 -5.06
C VAL A 118 -1.13 -7.24 -4.91
N ASP A 119 -1.37 -8.53 -4.91
CA ASP A 119 -2.68 -9.13 -4.71
C ASP A 119 -2.79 -9.60 -3.26
N ALA A 120 -3.49 -8.83 -2.44
CA ALA A 120 -3.76 -9.16 -1.04
C ALA A 120 -5.26 -9.21 -0.74
N VAL A 121 -6.08 -9.43 -1.78
CA VAL A 121 -7.53 -9.55 -1.63
C VAL A 121 -7.95 -10.96 -1.20
N ASP A 122 -9.12 -11.06 -0.57
CA ASP A 122 -9.64 -12.33 -0.05
C ASP A 122 -10.59 -13.03 -1.02
N THR A 123 -11.24 -12.30 -1.95
CA THR A 123 -12.24 -12.88 -2.82
C THR A 123 -11.60 -13.54 -4.02
N VAL A 124 -12.10 -14.74 -4.37
CA VAL A 124 -11.60 -15.49 -5.53
C VAL A 124 -11.84 -14.75 -6.83
N THR A 125 -12.98 -14.11 -6.98
CA THR A 125 -13.33 -13.34 -8.18
C THR A 125 -12.32 -12.22 -8.43
N ALA A 126 -11.96 -11.45 -7.40
CA ALA A 126 -10.98 -10.39 -7.53
C ALA A 126 -9.58 -10.94 -7.83
N LYS A 127 -9.18 -12.05 -7.21
CA LYS A 127 -7.87 -12.68 -7.46
C LYS A 127 -7.72 -13.13 -8.91
N ILE A 128 -8.76 -13.70 -9.49
CA ILE A 128 -8.74 -14.16 -10.89
C ILE A 128 -8.58 -12.96 -11.83
N GLU A 129 -9.24 -11.83 -11.52
CA GLU A 129 -9.20 -10.64 -12.37
C GLU A 129 -7.85 -9.92 -12.33
N ILE A 130 -7.16 -9.97 -11.20
CA ILE A 130 -5.84 -9.40 -11.09
C ILE A 130 -4.83 -10.22 -11.89
#